data_25cd018df4befc3bc6e993591c5a12b7
#
_entry.id   25cd018df4befc3bc6e993591c5a12b7
#
_cell.length_a   1.000
_cell.length_b   1.000
_cell.length_c   1.000
_cell.angle_alpha   90.00
_cell.angle_beta   90.00
_cell.angle_gamma   90.00
#
_symmetry.space_group_name_H-M   'P 1'
#
loop_
_entity.id
_entity.type
_entity.pdbx_description
1 polymer ?
#
loop_
_entity_poly.entity_id
_entity_poly.type
_entity_poly.pdbx_seq_one_letter_code
_entity_poly.pdbx_strand_id
1 'polypeptide(L)'
;GQSIEFTQIRQELQKKWPDNRTVNLVFHGHSVPSGYANTPNVKTLQAYPHQVLEAVKEIYPYAVVNSITTSIGGENAEQGAKRFKQEVLPHRPDILFIDYALNDRSIGLERALKAWEKMIKEAQKQNIPIILLTPTPDLTEDILDDKSPLEQHSRQIRRLAHDYKTGLIDCYATFKEKRKNGEDLNI
;
A
#
# COMPACT_ATOMS: atom_id res chain seq x y z
N GLY A 1 18.44 3.86 3.12
CA GLY A 1 18.81 2.45 3.08
C GLY A 1 17.62 1.57 3.44
N GLN A 2 17.62 0.37 2.90
CA GLN A 2 16.56 -0.58 3.19
C GLN A 2 16.73 -1.14 4.60
N SER A 3 15.62 -1.38 5.28
CA SER A 3 15.65 -1.98 6.60
C SER A 3 16.16 -3.42 6.57
N ILE A 4 16.65 -3.90 7.70
CA ILE A 4 17.08 -5.30 7.86
C ILE A 4 15.95 -6.27 7.49
N GLU A 5 14.72 -5.92 7.84
CA GLU A 5 13.54 -6.75 7.59
C GLU A 5 13.31 -7.00 6.07
N PHE A 6 13.47 -5.98 5.23
CA PHE A 6 13.37 -6.16 3.78
C PHE A 6 14.49 -7.02 3.23
N THR A 7 15.71 -6.88 3.77
CA THR A 7 16.84 -7.73 3.39
C THR A 7 16.55 -9.20 3.71
N GLN A 8 16.01 -9.48 4.88
CA GLN A 8 15.65 -10.85 5.30
C GLN A 8 14.58 -11.45 4.38
N ILE A 9 13.57 -10.68 3.98
CA ILE A 9 12.53 -11.17 3.06
C ILE A 9 13.11 -11.47 1.68
N ARG A 10 14.00 -10.63 1.17
CA ARG A 10 14.68 -10.91 -0.11
C ARG A 10 15.51 -12.18 -0.05
N GLN A 11 16.22 -12.41 1.06
CA GLN A 11 16.97 -13.65 1.25
C GLN A 11 16.05 -14.86 1.26
N GLU A 12 14.89 -14.76 1.93
CA GLU A 12 13.90 -15.84 1.95
C GLU A 12 13.34 -16.13 0.55
N LEU A 13 13.05 -15.09 -0.24
CA LEU A 13 12.54 -15.22 -1.60
C LEU A 13 13.52 -15.91 -2.57
N GLN A 14 14.82 -15.88 -2.27
CA GLN A 14 15.85 -16.51 -3.09
C GLN A 14 16.01 -18.01 -2.81
N LYS A 15 15.49 -18.51 -1.70
CA LYS A 15 15.61 -19.92 -1.32
C LYS A 15 14.75 -20.81 -2.21
N LYS A 16 15.22 -22.06 -2.35
CA LYS A 16 14.55 -23.11 -3.10
C LYS A 16 13.99 -24.16 -2.16
N TRP A 17 12.94 -24.85 -2.61
CA TRP A 17 12.45 -26.01 -1.89
C TRP A 17 13.58 -27.06 -1.71
N PRO A 18 13.75 -27.72 -0.55
CA PRO A 18 12.87 -27.68 0.64
C PRO A 18 13.23 -26.62 1.68
N ASP A 19 14.19 -25.73 1.41
CA ASP A 19 14.71 -24.76 2.40
C ASP A 19 13.88 -23.49 2.47
N ASN A 20 12.97 -23.26 1.53
CA ASN A 20 12.12 -22.08 1.51
C ASN A 20 10.83 -22.28 2.31
N ARG A 21 10.17 -21.16 2.58
CA ARG A 21 8.83 -21.13 3.17
C ARG A 21 7.93 -20.21 2.37
N THR A 22 6.63 -20.29 2.60
CA THR A 22 5.67 -19.36 2.00
C THR A 22 5.90 -17.95 2.54
N VAL A 23 5.92 -16.97 1.64
CA VAL A 23 6.00 -15.54 1.94
C VAL A 23 4.65 -14.90 1.68
N ASN A 24 4.12 -14.17 2.67
CA ASN A 24 2.81 -13.54 2.58
C ASN A 24 2.95 -12.04 2.32
N LEU A 25 2.45 -11.59 1.17
CA LEU A 25 2.28 -10.17 0.85
C LEU A 25 0.84 -9.81 1.17
N VAL A 26 0.62 -8.86 2.08
CA VAL A 26 -0.72 -8.47 2.51
C VAL A 26 -0.98 -7.02 2.11
N PHE A 27 -2.09 -6.79 1.43
CA PHE A 27 -2.49 -5.50 0.88
C PHE A 27 -3.74 -5.01 1.62
N HIS A 28 -3.56 -4.03 2.49
CA HIS A 28 -4.61 -3.48 3.33
C HIS A 28 -5.01 -2.09 2.83
N GLY A 29 -6.29 -1.88 2.60
CA GLY A 29 -6.72 -0.60 2.06
C GLY A 29 -8.19 -0.56 1.66
N HIS A 30 -8.47 0.37 0.75
CA HIS A 30 -9.80 0.65 0.23
C HIS A 30 -10.06 -0.07 -1.11
N SER A 31 -10.88 0.52 -1.99
CA SER A 31 -11.30 -0.11 -3.25
C SER A 31 -10.18 -0.34 -4.27
N VAL A 32 -9.15 0.52 -4.30
CA VAL A 32 -8.09 0.43 -5.32
C VAL A 32 -7.33 -0.90 -5.25
N PRO A 33 -6.85 -1.36 -4.08
CA PRO A 33 -6.21 -2.68 -3.99
C PRO A 33 -7.14 -3.83 -4.37
N SER A 34 -8.45 -3.69 -4.18
CA SER A 34 -9.43 -4.71 -4.60
C SER A 34 -9.64 -4.76 -6.11
N GLY A 35 -9.32 -3.68 -6.82
CA GLY A 35 -9.47 -3.63 -8.27
C GLY A 35 -10.79 -3.06 -8.76
N TYR A 36 -11.50 -2.29 -7.95
CA TYR A 36 -12.73 -1.62 -8.39
C TYR A 36 -12.43 -0.71 -9.58
N ALA A 37 -13.17 -0.90 -10.67
CA ALA A 37 -13.07 -0.09 -11.88
C ALA A 37 -14.45 -0.08 -12.54
N ASN A 38 -15.01 1.11 -12.76
CA ASN A 38 -16.37 1.25 -13.29
C ASN A 38 -17.35 0.41 -12.46
N THR A 39 -17.57 0.80 -11.22
CA THR A 39 -18.46 0.10 -10.29
C THR A 39 -19.76 -0.34 -10.98
N PRO A 40 -20.22 -1.61 -10.85
CA PRO A 40 -19.83 -2.58 -9.83
C PRO A 40 -18.71 -3.57 -10.24
N ASN A 41 -17.99 -3.32 -11.32
CA ASN A 41 -16.96 -4.22 -11.80
C ASN A 41 -15.73 -4.21 -10.89
N VAL A 42 -15.20 -5.40 -10.60
CA VAL A 42 -13.99 -5.59 -9.81
C VAL A 42 -12.97 -6.35 -10.65
N LYS A 43 -11.88 -5.69 -11.03
CA LYS A 43 -10.84 -6.25 -11.90
C LYS A 43 -9.64 -6.68 -11.06
N THR A 44 -9.82 -7.69 -10.24
CA THR A 44 -8.82 -8.21 -9.30
C THR A 44 -7.48 -8.52 -9.98
N LEU A 45 -7.51 -9.15 -11.14
CA LEU A 45 -6.28 -9.55 -11.84
C LEU A 45 -5.51 -8.39 -12.47
N GLN A 46 -6.13 -7.21 -12.56
CA GLN A 46 -5.51 -5.99 -13.08
C GLN A 46 -5.13 -5.00 -11.98
N ALA A 47 -5.52 -5.29 -10.74
CA ALA A 47 -5.16 -4.48 -9.58
C ALA A 47 -3.67 -4.64 -9.23
N TYR A 48 -3.09 -3.62 -8.59
CA TYR A 48 -1.67 -3.64 -8.32
C TYR A 48 -1.19 -4.81 -7.43
N PRO A 49 -2.00 -5.37 -6.49
CA PRO A 49 -1.55 -6.55 -5.75
C PRO A 49 -1.16 -7.73 -6.66
N HIS A 50 -1.93 -7.94 -7.72
CA HIS A 50 -1.61 -8.98 -8.70
C HIS A 50 -0.35 -8.63 -9.50
N GLN A 51 -0.20 -7.37 -9.90
CA GLN A 51 0.98 -6.89 -10.61
C GLN A 51 2.25 -7.03 -9.77
N VAL A 52 2.17 -6.73 -8.47
CA VAL A 52 3.27 -6.94 -7.53
C VAL A 52 3.64 -8.41 -7.44
N LEU A 53 2.64 -9.29 -7.32
CA LEU A 53 2.86 -10.73 -7.29
C LEU A 53 3.58 -11.23 -8.54
N GLU A 54 3.14 -10.80 -9.73
CA GLU A 54 3.79 -11.15 -10.99
C GLU A 54 5.25 -10.68 -11.02
N ALA A 55 5.51 -9.43 -10.65
CA ALA A 55 6.85 -8.88 -10.61
C ALA A 55 7.77 -9.64 -9.66
N VAL A 56 7.28 -9.98 -8.47
CA VAL A 56 8.04 -10.77 -7.49
C VAL A 56 8.36 -12.15 -8.06
N LYS A 57 7.40 -12.81 -8.69
CA LYS A 57 7.61 -14.14 -9.27
C LYS A 57 8.56 -14.15 -10.46
N GLU A 58 8.60 -13.07 -11.24
CA GLU A 58 9.58 -12.93 -12.32
C GLU A 58 11.00 -12.85 -11.79
N ILE A 59 11.21 -12.12 -10.68
CA ILE A 59 12.53 -11.97 -10.06
C ILE A 59 12.92 -13.22 -9.26
N TYR A 60 11.95 -13.83 -8.57
CA TYR A 60 12.18 -14.95 -7.66
C TYR A 60 11.34 -16.18 -8.07
N PRO A 61 11.73 -16.88 -9.14
CA PRO A 61 10.89 -17.95 -9.72
C PRO A 61 10.72 -19.17 -8.81
N TYR A 62 11.59 -19.35 -7.83
CA TYR A 62 11.51 -20.48 -6.90
C TYR A 62 10.71 -20.20 -5.64
N ALA A 63 10.34 -18.94 -5.41
CA ALA A 63 9.64 -18.52 -4.20
C ALA A 63 8.18 -18.96 -4.21
N VAL A 64 7.67 -19.32 -3.03
CA VAL A 64 6.23 -19.54 -2.80
C VAL A 64 5.67 -18.28 -2.17
N VAL A 65 4.79 -17.60 -2.89
CA VAL A 65 4.29 -16.27 -2.49
C VAL A 65 2.77 -16.25 -2.51
N ASN A 66 2.17 -15.81 -1.40
CA ASN A 66 0.74 -15.51 -1.32
C ASN A 66 0.53 -14.00 -1.43
N SER A 67 -0.44 -13.61 -2.23
CA SER A 67 -0.95 -12.23 -2.27
C SER A 67 -2.32 -12.24 -1.60
N ILE A 68 -2.43 -11.56 -0.46
CA ILE A 68 -3.64 -11.54 0.36
C ILE A 68 -4.13 -10.10 0.41
N THR A 69 -5.34 -9.86 -0.07
CA THR A 69 -5.96 -8.54 -0.08
C THR A 69 -7.01 -8.46 1.01
N THR A 70 -6.78 -7.60 2.00
CA THR A 70 -7.72 -7.36 3.12
C THR A 70 -8.52 -6.07 2.93
N SER A 71 -8.51 -5.51 1.73
CA SER A 71 -9.15 -4.24 1.42
C SER A 71 -10.67 -4.34 1.37
N ILE A 72 -11.35 -3.23 1.72
CA ILE A 72 -12.80 -3.08 1.64
C ILE A 72 -13.11 -1.78 0.90
N GLY A 73 -13.96 -1.85 -0.12
CA GLY A 73 -14.37 -0.68 -0.88
C GLY A 73 -15.03 0.40 -0.01
N GLY A 74 -14.70 1.67 -0.26
CA GLY A 74 -15.23 2.81 0.47
C GLY A 74 -14.63 3.07 1.85
N GLU A 75 -13.78 2.20 2.34
CA GLU A 75 -13.21 2.28 3.68
C GLU A 75 -12.15 3.38 3.79
N ASN A 76 -12.09 4.05 4.94
CA ASN A 76 -10.99 4.96 5.31
C ASN A 76 -10.05 4.30 6.32
N ALA A 77 -8.95 4.99 6.65
CA ALA A 77 -7.92 4.45 7.54
C ALA A 77 -8.43 4.18 8.96
N GLU A 78 -9.39 4.95 9.47
CA GLU A 78 -9.95 4.69 10.80
C GLU A 78 -10.67 3.35 10.86
N GLN A 79 -11.45 3.05 9.82
CA GLN A 79 -12.14 1.77 9.71
C GLN A 79 -11.14 0.63 9.55
N GLY A 80 -10.12 0.82 8.72
CA GLY A 80 -9.06 -0.16 8.54
C GLY A 80 -8.26 -0.42 9.79
N ALA A 81 -8.01 0.61 10.61
CA ALA A 81 -7.31 0.49 11.88
C ALA A 81 -8.11 -0.30 12.92
N LYS A 82 -9.44 -0.13 12.94
CA LYS A 82 -10.31 -0.84 13.89
C LYS A 82 -10.25 -2.36 13.72
N ARG A 83 -10.15 -2.85 12.51
CA ARG A 83 -10.12 -4.29 12.21
C ARG A 83 -8.72 -4.87 12.02
N PHE A 84 -7.70 -4.05 12.19
CA PHE A 84 -6.31 -4.38 11.82
C PHE A 84 -5.78 -5.62 12.57
N LYS A 85 -5.91 -5.64 13.90
CA LYS A 85 -5.41 -6.76 14.71
C LYS A 85 -6.14 -8.07 14.44
N GLN A 86 -7.42 -8.00 14.13
CA GLN A 86 -8.28 -9.19 13.99
C GLN A 86 -8.31 -9.73 12.58
N GLU A 87 -8.15 -8.87 11.57
CA GLU A 87 -8.36 -9.24 10.18
C GLU A 87 -7.11 -9.11 9.30
N VAL A 88 -6.09 -8.40 9.76
CA VAL A 88 -4.87 -8.18 8.97
C VAL A 88 -3.68 -8.94 9.56
N LEU A 89 -3.36 -8.69 10.82
CA LEU A 89 -2.20 -9.31 11.47
C LEU A 89 -2.25 -10.85 11.53
N PRO A 90 -3.41 -11.51 11.66
CA PRO A 90 -3.46 -12.99 11.64
C PRO A 90 -2.99 -13.63 10.34
N HIS A 91 -2.93 -12.90 9.24
CA HIS A 91 -2.34 -13.40 7.98
C HIS A 91 -0.83 -13.49 8.03
N ARG A 92 -0.20 -13.08 9.12
CA ARG A 92 1.27 -13.11 9.30
C ARG A 92 1.99 -12.46 8.12
N PRO A 93 1.77 -11.16 7.89
CA PRO A 93 2.40 -10.47 6.78
C PRO A 93 3.93 -10.54 6.84
N ASP A 94 4.56 -10.89 5.74
CA ASP A 94 6.01 -10.72 5.57
C ASP A 94 6.32 -9.34 5.00
N ILE A 95 5.40 -8.79 4.22
CA ILE A 95 5.36 -7.39 3.82
C ILE A 95 3.89 -6.94 3.87
N LEU A 96 3.65 -5.82 4.54
CA LEU A 96 2.33 -5.20 4.64
C LEU A 96 2.29 -3.90 3.84
N PHE A 97 1.35 -3.80 2.92
CA PHE A 97 1.07 -2.59 2.14
C PHE A 97 -0.16 -1.90 2.71
N ILE A 98 -0.10 -0.58 2.91
CA ILE A 98 -1.22 0.22 3.45
C ILE A 98 -1.58 1.31 2.46
N ASP A 99 -2.87 1.36 2.05
CA ASP A 99 -3.39 2.25 1.02
C ASP A 99 -4.80 2.76 1.37
N TYR A 100 -4.89 3.96 1.96
CA TYR A 100 -6.17 4.54 2.40
C TYR A 100 -6.38 6.01 2.01
N ALA A 101 -5.36 6.69 1.48
CA ALA A 101 -5.38 8.15 1.41
C ALA A 101 -6.53 8.72 0.58
N LEU A 102 -6.96 8.04 -0.46
CA LEU A 102 -8.02 8.53 -1.33
C LEU A 102 -9.32 8.81 -0.54
N ASN A 103 -9.71 7.89 0.34
CA ASN A 103 -10.91 8.02 1.15
C ASN A 103 -10.69 8.81 2.45
N ASP A 104 -9.43 9.00 2.86
CA ASP A 104 -9.09 9.71 4.09
C ASP A 104 -9.37 11.20 4.02
N ARG A 105 -9.61 11.74 2.82
CA ARG A 105 -10.09 13.11 2.67
C ARG A 105 -11.36 13.39 3.47
N SER A 106 -12.20 12.38 3.63
CA SER A 106 -13.46 12.51 4.37
C SER A 106 -13.29 12.67 5.88
N ILE A 107 -12.18 12.21 6.44
CA ILE A 107 -11.90 12.29 7.88
C ILE A 107 -10.87 13.38 8.22
N GLY A 108 -10.13 13.87 7.24
CA GLY A 108 -9.12 14.92 7.40
C GLY A 108 -7.76 14.39 7.86
N LEU A 109 -6.77 15.29 7.78
CA LEU A 109 -5.36 14.95 8.00
C LEU A 109 -5.07 14.43 9.42
N GLU A 110 -5.64 15.06 10.44
CA GLU A 110 -5.34 14.71 11.84
C GLU A 110 -5.85 13.30 12.18
N ARG A 111 -7.10 13.01 11.81
CA ARG A 111 -7.69 11.69 12.09
C ARG A 111 -7.02 10.61 11.24
N ALA A 112 -6.69 10.90 9.99
CA ALA A 112 -5.94 9.99 9.15
C ALA A 112 -4.56 9.69 9.76
N LEU A 113 -3.83 10.71 10.20
CA LEU A 113 -2.53 10.53 10.83
C LEU A 113 -2.59 9.54 11.99
N LYS A 114 -3.52 9.73 12.91
CA LYS A 114 -3.69 8.84 14.07
C LYS A 114 -3.97 7.40 13.67
N ALA A 115 -4.83 7.21 12.67
CA ALA A 115 -5.18 5.87 12.20
C ALA A 115 -4.01 5.17 11.53
N TRP A 116 -3.28 5.85 10.65
CA TRP A 116 -2.09 5.31 10.01
C TRP A 116 -1.00 4.98 11.03
N GLU A 117 -0.74 5.88 11.98
CA GLU A 117 0.25 5.64 13.03
C GLU A 117 -0.11 4.42 13.88
N LYS A 118 -1.38 4.25 14.20
CA LYS A 118 -1.84 3.08 14.96
C LYS A 118 -1.53 1.78 14.22
N MET A 119 -1.84 1.70 12.94
CA MET A 119 -1.57 0.51 12.12
C MET A 119 -0.06 0.26 12.00
N ILE A 120 0.72 1.31 11.72
CA ILE A 120 2.17 1.20 11.61
C ILE A 120 2.78 0.67 12.91
N LYS A 121 2.41 1.25 14.05
CA LYS A 121 2.94 0.83 15.35
C LYS A 121 2.57 -0.60 15.69
N GLU A 122 1.33 -1.01 15.42
CA GLU A 122 0.88 -2.38 15.68
C GLU A 122 1.66 -3.40 14.83
N ALA A 123 1.90 -3.09 13.57
CA ALA A 123 2.70 -3.94 12.68
C ALA A 123 4.17 -3.98 13.11
N GLN A 124 4.75 -2.84 13.48
CA GLN A 124 6.15 -2.76 13.89
C GLN A 124 6.43 -3.49 15.21
N LYS A 125 5.45 -3.58 16.10
CA LYS A 125 5.58 -4.42 17.31
C LYS A 125 5.80 -5.90 16.98
N GLN A 126 5.35 -6.35 15.81
CA GLN A 126 5.56 -7.72 15.34
C GLN A 126 6.69 -7.82 14.33
N ASN A 127 7.49 -6.77 14.17
CA ASN A 127 8.62 -6.69 13.24
C ASN A 127 8.19 -6.93 11.77
N ILE A 128 7.00 -6.50 11.40
CA ILE A 128 6.47 -6.63 10.04
C ILE A 128 7.00 -5.47 9.19
N PRO A 129 7.71 -5.74 8.09
CA PRO A 129 8.08 -4.73 7.11
C PRO A 129 6.85 -4.10 6.47
N ILE A 130 6.83 -2.77 6.36
CA ILE A 130 5.69 -2.01 5.88
C ILE A 130 6.08 -1.19 4.65
N ILE A 131 5.18 -1.14 3.67
CA ILE A 131 5.26 -0.22 2.53
C ILE A 131 4.00 0.63 2.54
N LEU A 132 4.15 1.94 2.63
CA LEU A 132 3.05 2.89 2.55
C LEU A 132 2.85 3.31 1.09
N LEU A 133 1.59 3.51 0.69
CA LEU A 133 1.26 4.02 -0.64
C LEU A 133 0.63 5.39 -0.55
N THR A 134 1.11 6.33 -1.37
CA THR A 134 0.39 7.56 -1.65
C THR A 134 -0.73 7.24 -2.65
N PRO A 135 -1.78 8.08 -2.74
CA PRO A 135 -2.95 7.74 -3.55
C PRO A 135 -2.69 7.84 -5.06
N THR A 136 -3.53 7.15 -5.82
CA THR A 136 -3.73 7.49 -7.23
C THR A 136 -4.47 8.82 -7.30
N PRO A 137 -4.34 9.59 -8.42
CA PRO A 137 -5.03 10.87 -8.52
C PRO A 137 -6.54 10.71 -8.67
N ASP A 138 -7.25 11.76 -8.27
CA ASP A 138 -8.68 11.91 -8.49
C ASP A 138 -8.87 13.04 -9.52
N LEU A 139 -9.56 12.76 -10.61
CA LEU A 139 -9.73 13.74 -11.69
C LEU A 139 -10.58 14.97 -11.28
N THR A 140 -11.23 14.94 -10.13
CA THR A 140 -11.94 16.09 -9.58
C THR A 140 -11.02 17.12 -8.94
N GLU A 141 -9.73 16.76 -8.75
CA GLU A 141 -8.69 17.66 -8.21
C GLU A 141 -7.64 17.94 -9.27
N ASP A 142 -7.03 19.11 -9.20
CA ASP A 142 -5.86 19.43 -10.01
C ASP A 142 -4.61 18.86 -9.33
N ILE A 143 -4.01 17.83 -9.92
CA ILE A 143 -2.81 17.18 -9.39
C ILE A 143 -1.60 18.12 -9.32
N LEU A 144 -1.61 19.20 -10.12
CA LEU A 144 -0.53 20.19 -10.09
C LEU A 144 -0.72 21.23 -8.98
N ASP A 145 -1.87 21.27 -8.33
CA ASP A 145 -2.14 22.15 -7.20
C ASP A 145 -1.50 21.61 -5.92
N ASP A 146 -0.46 22.28 -5.44
CA ASP A 146 0.27 21.88 -4.23
C ASP A 146 -0.57 22.02 -2.95
N LYS A 147 -1.75 22.59 -3.01
CA LYS A 147 -2.66 22.76 -1.88
C LYS A 147 -3.85 21.80 -1.94
N SER A 148 -3.93 20.96 -2.95
CA SER A 148 -5.04 20.01 -3.05
C SER A 148 -5.06 19.03 -1.88
N PRO A 149 -6.24 18.51 -1.49
CA PRO A 149 -6.33 17.54 -0.38
C PRO A 149 -5.45 16.31 -0.59
N LEU A 150 -5.42 15.74 -1.79
CA LEU A 150 -4.58 14.57 -2.05
C LEU A 150 -3.09 14.88 -1.96
N GLU A 151 -2.66 16.06 -2.36
CA GLU A 151 -1.27 16.48 -2.15
C GLU A 151 -0.93 16.55 -0.67
N GLN A 152 -1.80 17.14 0.12
CA GLN A 152 -1.60 17.25 1.57
C GLN A 152 -1.54 15.87 2.25
N HIS A 153 -2.44 14.95 1.89
CA HIS A 153 -2.42 13.58 2.39
C HIS A 153 -1.16 12.85 1.94
N SER A 154 -0.73 13.05 0.70
CA SER A 154 0.49 12.44 0.17
C SER A 154 1.73 12.91 0.93
N ARG A 155 1.84 14.19 1.23
CA ARG A 155 2.94 14.73 2.05
C ARG A 155 2.96 14.12 3.44
N GLN A 156 1.79 13.94 4.05
CA GLN A 156 1.69 13.31 5.37
C GLN A 156 2.17 11.85 5.33
N ILE A 157 1.82 11.10 4.30
CA ILE A 157 2.27 9.71 4.13
C ILE A 157 3.77 9.65 3.92
N ARG A 158 4.34 10.55 3.11
CA ARG A 158 5.80 10.62 2.92
C ARG A 158 6.53 10.88 4.23
N ARG A 159 5.97 11.77 5.07
CA ARG A 159 6.52 12.04 6.41
C ARG A 159 6.43 10.82 7.31
N LEU A 160 5.30 10.12 7.30
CA LEU A 160 5.14 8.87 8.06
C LEU A 160 6.18 7.83 7.64
N ALA A 161 6.38 7.65 6.32
CA ALA A 161 7.37 6.70 5.83
C ALA A 161 8.78 7.06 6.29
N HIS A 162 9.12 8.34 6.29
CA HIS A 162 10.40 8.82 6.78
C HIS A 162 10.55 8.60 8.30
N ASP A 163 9.55 9.03 9.07
CA ASP A 163 9.63 9.02 10.55
C ASP A 163 9.61 7.60 11.11
N TYR A 164 8.83 6.70 10.52
CA TYR A 164 8.74 5.30 10.95
C TYR A 164 9.66 4.36 10.17
N LYS A 165 10.45 4.88 9.24
CA LYS A 165 11.42 4.11 8.42
C LYS A 165 10.76 2.96 7.68
N THR A 166 9.58 3.21 7.11
CA THR A 166 8.89 2.25 6.24
C THR A 166 9.32 2.44 4.79
N GLY A 167 8.97 1.47 3.94
CA GLY A 167 9.02 1.66 2.49
C GLY A 167 7.91 2.60 2.03
N LEU A 168 8.04 3.10 0.81
CA LEU A 168 7.09 4.02 0.20
C LEU A 168 6.96 3.72 -1.29
N ILE A 169 5.72 3.59 -1.76
CA ILE A 169 5.38 3.63 -3.18
C ILE A 169 4.63 4.93 -3.42
N ASP A 170 5.28 5.88 -4.08
CA ASP A 170 4.74 7.22 -4.27
C ASP A 170 4.00 7.33 -5.60
N CYS A 171 2.81 6.74 -5.66
CA CYS A 171 1.95 6.77 -6.86
C CYS A 171 1.60 8.21 -7.24
N TYR A 172 1.28 9.04 -6.26
CA TYR A 172 0.85 10.43 -6.51
C TYR A 172 1.95 11.23 -7.19
N ALA A 173 3.19 11.12 -6.71
CA ALA A 173 4.33 11.81 -7.33
C ALA A 173 4.58 11.33 -8.78
N THR A 174 4.45 10.03 -9.04
CA THR A 174 4.60 9.45 -10.37
C THR A 174 3.57 10.03 -11.35
N PHE A 175 2.29 10.08 -10.97
CA PHE A 175 1.23 10.65 -11.80
C PHE A 175 1.40 12.17 -11.98
N LYS A 176 1.82 12.87 -10.92
CA LYS A 176 2.09 14.31 -10.98
C LYS A 176 3.19 14.62 -12.00
N GLU A 177 4.25 13.83 -12.01
CA GLU A 177 5.35 14.00 -12.97
C GLU A 177 4.87 13.75 -14.41
N LYS A 178 4.06 12.73 -14.64
CA LYS A 178 3.44 12.47 -15.94
C LYS A 178 2.60 13.66 -16.40
N ARG A 179 1.81 14.24 -15.51
CA ARG A 179 0.97 15.39 -15.84
C ARG A 179 1.80 16.63 -16.17
N LYS A 180 2.90 16.87 -15.45
CA LYS A 180 3.86 17.96 -15.77
C LYS A 180 4.45 17.80 -17.15
N ASN A 181 4.63 16.59 -17.63
CA ASN A 181 5.12 16.27 -18.96
C ASN A 181 4.02 16.32 -20.03
N GLY A 182 2.82 16.76 -19.69
CA GLY A 182 1.70 16.92 -20.62
C GLY A 182 0.93 15.65 -20.93
N GLU A 183 1.16 14.57 -20.18
CA GLU A 183 0.43 13.32 -20.38
C GLU A 183 -0.98 13.38 -19.78
N ASP A 184 -1.95 12.76 -20.47
CA ASP A 184 -3.27 12.52 -19.92
C ASP A 184 -3.21 11.42 -18.86
N LEU A 185 -3.91 11.64 -17.76
CA LEU A 185 -3.99 10.64 -16.69
C LEU A 185 -5.19 9.72 -16.93
N ASN A 186 -4.94 8.57 -17.56
CA ASN A 186 -5.93 7.52 -17.71
C ASN A 186 -5.99 6.68 -16.44
N ILE A 187 -7.01 6.95 -15.65
CA ILE A 187 -7.18 6.30 -14.35
C ILE A 187 -8.43 5.45 -14.38
#